data_8372cdb42cd16ae71b6f164fb48b7732
#
_entry.id   8372cdb42cd16ae71b6f164fb48b7732
#
_cell.length_a   1.000
_cell.length_b   1.000
_cell.length_c   1.000
_cell.angle_alpha   90.00
_cell.angle_beta   90.00
_cell.angle_gamma   90.00
#
_symmetry.space_group_name_H-M   'P 1'
#
loop_
_entity.id
_entity.type
_entity.pdbx_description
1 polymer ?
#
loop_
_entity_poly.entity_id
_entity_poly.type
_entity_poly.pdbx_seq_one_letter_code
_entity_poly.pdbx_strand_id
1 'polypeptide(L)'
;MPVPKAAGNLDPVALETSLIELWNEENTFLHSIENRRERDSPFTFLEGPPTANGKPGIHHVISRLYKDMVCRWKTMEGHVVERKAGWDTHGLPVEIEVQKQLDLMSNEAIEAFGMEAFNQKCKESVWTYEQAWREMTERMGFWVDMDDPYVTLHDNYIESAWWSLKQMFDKGLLFRGHKVLPYCPQTGTSYSSHEVAQGYKEVSEPAVFIKFKLKDSIASILAWTTTPWTLPGNVGLAVGPEVTYCRVKVTAEPSSSWEGRGGAEIGEELILAKDLLGNVLRHKMEVLEEFPGSDLIGRNYEPLFPGAVDGSNSNAWTVVGADFVTTSDGTGVVHTAVMYGEDDYNLGMKEGFPAQHTVGMDGKFIEGTHEKLDGRYVKECDSDIIDLLETTGKLYREHIYTHDYPHCWRTDHPLLYYAMDSWFVKMTAVKERIIQHNSEVEWAPEWTGTKRMGEWLSNVKDWAISRERYWGTPIPVWICEKCGSEHCVGSVEEMISMKTDDSPTPPELHRPYVDDVKLNCNNDNCSGEMIREPYVMDCWFDSGCASFAQWHYPFENKEKFEGVFPVDYICEAVDQTRGWFYSLLAVSTTVFDNVAYKRCLSLGHILDKDGKKMSKSRGNVVNPWDHFNLSLIHI
;
A
#
# COMPACT_ATOMS: atom_id res chain seq x y z
N MET A 1 -24.28 -27.44 38.55
CA MET A 1 -25.69 -27.22 38.15
C MET A 1 -26.18 -28.48 37.43
N PRO A 2 -27.38 -29.00 37.67
CA PRO A 2 -27.89 -30.11 36.87
C PRO A 2 -28.15 -29.62 35.44
N VAL A 3 -27.65 -30.37 34.46
CA VAL A 3 -27.96 -30.14 33.04
C VAL A 3 -29.49 -30.24 32.89
N PRO A 4 -30.16 -29.20 32.35
CA PRO A 4 -31.58 -29.28 32.16
C PRO A 4 -31.87 -30.44 31.19
N LYS A 5 -32.88 -31.27 31.53
CA LYS A 5 -33.40 -32.27 30.61
C LYS A 5 -33.94 -31.52 29.38
N ALA A 6 -33.48 -31.91 28.20
CA ALA A 6 -34.02 -31.43 26.94
C ALA A 6 -35.56 -31.64 26.92
N ALA A 7 -36.31 -30.59 27.13
CA ALA A 7 -37.75 -30.59 26.99
C ALA A 7 -38.05 -29.96 25.62
N GLY A 8 -38.69 -30.71 24.75
CA GLY A 8 -39.40 -30.33 23.53
C GLY A 8 -38.87 -29.11 22.76
N ASN A 9 -39.11 -28.98 21.53
CA ASN A 9 -38.72 -27.91 20.58
C ASN A 9 -37.97 -26.73 21.18
N LEU A 10 -36.63 -26.83 21.24
CA LEU A 10 -35.74 -25.72 21.63
C LEU A 10 -35.87 -24.64 20.55
N ASP A 11 -36.22 -23.43 20.91
CA ASP A 11 -36.08 -22.25 20.08
C ASP A 11 -34.69 -21.62 20.36
N PRO A 12 -33.69 -21.82 19.49
CA PRO A 12 -32.37 -21.32 19.75
C PRO A 12 -32.29 -19.79 19.81
N VAL A 13 -33.09 -19.09 18.98
CA VAL A 13 -33.13 -17.63 18.94
C VAL A 13 -33.65 -17.06 20.26
N ALA A 14 -34.76 -17.61 20.78
CA ALA A 14 -35.31 -17.18 22.06
C ALA A 14 -34.35 -17.48 23.22
N LEU A 15 -33.68 -18.64 23.21
CA LEU A 15 -32.68 -18.99 24.22
C LEU A 15 -31.47 -18.05 24.21
N GLU A 16 -30.89 -17.79 23.04
CA GLU A 16 -29.75 -16.88 22.88
C GLU A 16 -30.12 -15.48 23.38
N THR A 17 -31.28 -14.95 22.99
CA THR A 17 -31.75 -13.63 23.43
C THR A 17 -31.88 -13.57 24.96
N SER A 18 -32.52 -14.57 25.56
CA SER A 18 -32.67 -14.60 27.02
C SER A 18 -31.34 -14.73 27.77
N LEU A 19 -30.35 -15.41 27.19
CA LEU A 19 -29.01 -15.51 27.78
C LEU A 19 -28.25 -14.18 27.70
N ILE A 20 -28.37 -13.46 26.60
CA ILE A 20 -27.76 -12.13 26.43
C ILE A 20 -28.37 -11.16 27.44
N GLU A 21 -29.70 -11.15 27.58
CA GLU A 21 -30.42 -10.35 28.59
C GLU A 21 -29.91 -10.67 30.00
N LEU A 22 -29.82 -11.94 30.36
CA LEU A 22 -29.32 -12.38 31.67
C LEU A 22 -27.85 -11.93 31.91
N TRP A 23 -26.98 -12.07 30.91
CA TRP A 23 -25.59 -11.64 31.04
C TRP A 23 -25.45 -10.13 31.25
N ASN A 24 -26.31 -9.34 30.60
CA ASN A 24 -26.35 -7.89 30.76
C ASN A 24 -26.88 -7.50 32.16
N GLU A 25 -27.97 -8.12 32.61
CA GLU A 25 -28.55 -7.89 33.95
C GLU A 25 -27.57 -8.23 35.07
N GLU A 26 -26.84 -9.34 34.92
CA GLU A 26 -25.88 -9.82 35.91
C GLU A 26 -24.47 -9.22 35.75
N ASN A 27 -24.23 -8.36 34.75
CA ASN A 27 -22.88 -7.86 34.40
C ASN A 27 -21.84 -9.00 34.28
N THR A 28 -22.23 -10.13 33.69
CA THR A 28 -21.46 -11.38 33.71
C THR A 28 -20.06 -11.20 33.11
N PHE A 29 -19.91 -10.40 32.06
CA PHE A 29 -18.61 -10.12 31.45
C PHE A 29 -17.68 -9.38 32.43
N LEU A 30 -18.14 -8.29 33.03
CA LEU A 30 -17.36 -7.52 34.01
C LEU A 30 -16.97 -8.38 35.22
N HIS A 31 -17.92 -9.12 35.78
CA HIS A 31 -17.65 -10.04 36.88
C HIS A 31 -16.65 -11.14 36.51
N SER A 32 -16.60 -11.57 35.24
CA SER A 32 -15.61 -12.55 34.78
C SER A 32 -14.18 -12.02 34.84
N ILE A 33 -13.99 -10.72 34.78
CA ILE A 33 -12.69 -10.05 34.93
C ILE A 33 -12.40 -9.80 36.40
N GLU A 34 -13.32 -9.14 37.13
CA GLU A 34 -13.14 -8.72 38.52
C GLU A 34 -12.85 -9.90 39.47
N ASN A 35 -13.58 -10.98 39.32
CA ASN A 35 -13.40 -12.19 40.14
C ASN A 35 -12.02 -12.88 39.99
N ARG A 36 -11.20 -12.42 39.05
CA ARG A 36 -9.90 -12.99 38.72
C ARG A 36 -8.73 -12.02 38.91
N ARG A 37 -9.00 -10.73 39.16
CA ARG A 37 -7.94 -9.71 39.29
C ARG A 37 -6.86 -10.06 40.31
N GLU A 38 -7.24 -10.69 41.42
CA GLU A 38 -6.30 -11.12 42.49
C GLU A 38 -5.42 -12.32 42.10
N ARG A 39 -5.69 -13.00 40.98
CA ARG A 39 -4.95 -14.20 40.56
C ARG A 39 -3.62 -13.92 39.89
N ASP A 40 -3.35 -12.67 39.53
CA ASP A 40 -2.12 -12.23 38.85
C ASP A 40 -1.71 -13.12 37.66
N SER A 41 -2.71 -13.53 36.87
CA SER A 41 -2.53 -14.39 35.68
C SER A 41 -3.21 -13.76 34.46
N PRO A 42 -2.67 -12.68 33.91
CA PRO A 42 -3.26 -12.05 32.74
C PRO A 42 -3.11 -12.94 31.51
N PHE A 43 -4.12 -12.92 30.64
CA PHE A 43 -4.04 -13.36 29.26
C PHE A 43 -4.49 -12.19 28.39
N THR A 44 -3.56 -11.66 27.63
CA THR A 44 -3.75 -10.41 26.90
C THR A 44 -4.22 -10.68 25.48
N PHE A 45 -5.36 -10.10 25.15
CA PHE A 45 -5.95 -10.11 23.83
C PHE A 45 -5.92 -8.71 23.23
N LEU A 46 -5.50 -8.58 21.98
CA LEU A 46 -5.58 -7.34 21.23
C LEU A 46 -6.63 -7.49 20.10
N GLU A 47 -7.67 -6.68 20.15
CA GLU A 47 -8.69 -6.61 19.10
C GLU A 47 -8.14 -5.91 17.87
N GLY A 48 -8.27 -6.55 16.68
CA GLY A 48 -8.02 -5.88 15.41
C GLY A 48 -9.10 -4.83 15.15
N PRO A 49 -8.73 -3.55 15.02
CA PRO A 49 -9.71 -2.49 14.90
C PRO A 49 -10.40 -2.54 13.53
N PRO A 50 -11.73 -2.76 13.48
CA PRO A 50 -12.44 -2.65 12.22
C PRO A 50 -12.43 -1.21 11.73
N THR A 51 -12.33 -1.03 10.40
CA THR A 51 -12.49 0.29 9.79
C THR A 51 -13.95 0.72 9.88
N ALA A 52 -14.20 1.89 10.44
CA ALA A 52 -15.53 2.43 10.72
C ALA A 52 -16.22 3.04 9.48
N ASN A 53 -16.10 2.42 8.31
CA ASN A 53 -16.58 2.92 7.01
C ASN A 53 -17.72 2.09 6.39
N GLY A 54 -18.39 1.24 7.17
CA GLY A 54 -19.48 0.43 6.66
C GLY A 54 -20.04 -0.59 7.64
N LYS A 55 -21.22 -1.11 7.30
CA LYS A 55 -21.89 -2.13 8.11
C LYS A 55 -21.06 -3.41 8.21
N PRO A 56 -21.11 -4.10 9.39
CA PRO A 56 -20.44 -5.38 9.56
C PRO A 56 -21.03 -6.46 8.64
N GLY A 57 -20.18 -7.41 8.20
CA GLY A 57 -20.57 -8.54 7.36
C GLY A 57 -20.29 -9.88 8.03
N ILE A 58 -20.70 -10.99 7.39
CA ILE A 58 -20.58 -12.35 7.93
C ILE A 58 -19.13 -12.76 8.27
N HIS A 59 -18.14 -12.23 7.54
CA HIS A 59 -16.73 -12.48 7.80
C HIS A 59 -16.28 -11.91 9.14
N HIS A 60 -16.84 -10.79 9.58
CA HIS A 60 -16.59 -10.24 10.91
C HIS A 60 -17.21 -11.10 12.02
N VAL A 61 -18.36 -11.70 11.77
CA VAL A 61 -19.00 -12.64 12.72
C VAL A 61 -18.07 -13.80 13.03
N ILE A 62 -17.51 -14.44 12.00
CA ILE A 62 -16.63 -15.61 12.20
C ILE A 62 -15.35 -15.21 12.95
N SER A 63 -14.70 -14.12 12.57
CA SER A 63 -13.51 -13.64 13.28
C SER A 63 -13.81 -13.39 14.76
N ARG A 64 -14.89 -12.66 15.07
CA ARG A 64 -15.31 -12.36 16.45
C ARG A 64 -15.69 -13.60 17.26
N LEU A 65 -16.31 -14.60 16.61
CA LEU A 65 -16.62 -15.87 17.26
C LEU A 65 -15.35 -16.59 17.76
N TYR A 66 -14.30 -16.68 16.92
CA TYR A 66 -13.04 -17.30 17.33
C TYR A 66 -12.32 -16.50 18.42
N LYS A 67 -12.35 -15.18 18.34
CA LYS A 67 -11.79 -14.31 19.38
C LYS A 67 -12.46 -14.56 20.73
N ASP A 68 -13.78 -14.51 20.75
CA ASP A 68 -14.56 -14.74 21.98
C ASP A 68 -14.38 -16.14 22.55
N MET A 69 -14.38 -17.16 21.68
CA MET A 69 -14.17 -18.54 22.09
C MET A 69 -12.85 -18.75 22.83
N VAL A 70 -11.74 -18.23 22.27
CA VAL A 70 -10.41 -18.34 22.91
C VAL A 70 -10.36 -17.56 24.22
N CYS A 71 -10.87 -16.32 24.21
CA CYS A 71 -10.89 -15.48 25.39
C CYS A 71 -11.76 -16.09 26.53
N ARG A 72 -12.94 -16.65 26.23
CA ARG A 72 -13.77 -17.36 27.21
C ARG A 72 -13.08 -18.61 27.73
N TRP A 73 -12.43 -19.39 26.84
CA TRP A 73 -11.66 -20.55 27.25
C TRP A 73 -10.58 -20.16 28.25
N LYS A 74 -9.78 -19.14 27.98
CA LYS A 74 -8.76 -18.64 28.90
C LYS A 74 -9.35 -18.12 30.23
N THR A 75 -10.52 -17.45 30.14
CA THR A 75 -11.27 -17.06 31.33
C THR A 75 -11.67 -18.28 32.18
N MET A 76 -12.15 -19.37 31.55
CA MET A 76 -12.49 -20.63 32.27
C MET A 76 -11.27 -21.32 32.86
N GLU A 77 -10.07 -21.20 32.24
CA GLU A 77 -8.81 -21.67 32.81
C GLU A 77 -8.35 -20.84 34.01
N GLY A 78 -9.00 -19.71 34.29
CA GLY A 78 -8.76 -18.87 35.45
C GLY A 78 -7.96 -17.61 35.18
N HIS A 79 -7.65 -17.32 33.93
CA HIS A 79 -6.94 -16.08 33.53
C HIS A 79 -7.83 -14.83 33.66
N VAL A 80 -7.20 -13.69 33.93
CA VAL A 80 -7.79 -12.36 33.75
C VAL A 80 -7.68 -12.01 32.26
N VAL A 81 -8.82 -11.84 31.57
CA VAL A 81 -8.85 -11.55 30.14
C VAL A 81 -9.61 -10.24 29.92
N GLU A 82 -8.88 -9.13 29.99
CA GLU A 82 -9.41 -7.82 29.58
C GLU A 82 -9.52 -7.80 28.05
N ARG A 83 -10.60 -7.20 27.52
CA ARG A 83 -10.94 -7.19 26.09
C ARG A 83 -11.42 -5.81 25.72
N LYS A 84 -10.49 -4.97 25.28
CA LYS A 84 -10.78 -3.60 24.83
C LYS A 84 -11.16 -3.63 23.37
N ALA A 85 -12.29 -3.01 22.98
CA ALA A 85 -12.63 -2.80 21.58
C ALA A 85 -11.69 -1.77 20.93
N GLY A 86 -11.64 -1.74 19.60
CA GLY A 86 -10.85 -0.77 18.85
C GLY A 86 -11.54 -0.32 17.58
N TRP A 87 -11.21 0.89 17.14
CA TRP A 87 -11.71 1.49 15.90
C TRP A 87 -10.58 2.08 15.09
N ASP A 88 -10.45 1.61 13.84
CA ASP A 88 -9.61 2.24 12.83
C ASP A 88 -10.44 3.30 12.10
N THR A 89 -10.12 4.56 12.34
CA THR A 89 -10.97 5.70 12.00
C THR A 89 -10.33 6.66 11.01
N HIS A 90 -9.13 6.37 10.54
CA HIS A 90 -8.36 7.20 9.63
C HIS A 90 -8.27 6.64 8.21
N GLY A 91 -7.76 7.49 7.32
CA GLY A 91 -7.27 7.13 6.01
C GLY A 91 -8.32 7.04 4.92
N LEU A 92 -7.84 6.60 3.78
CA LEU A 92 -8.56 6.57 2.51
C LEU A 92 -9.94 5.90 2.56
N PRO A 93 -10.19 4.84 3.35
CA PRO A 93 -11.52 4.23 3.40
C PRO A 93 -12.63 5.17 3.88
N VAL A 94 -12.32 6.02 4.87
CA VAL A 94 -13.25 7.01 5.42
C VAL A 94 -13.41 8.17 4.44
N GLU A 95 -12.29 8.68 3.91
CA GLU A 95 -12.32 9.77 2.94
C GLU A 95 -13.12 9.44 1.68
N ILE A 96 -12.94 8.25 1.08
CA ILE A 96 -13.71 7.84 -0.10
C ILE A 96 -15.22 7.80 0.18
N GLU A 97 -15.63 7.36 1.36
CA GLU A 97 -17.04 7.35 1.73
C GLU A 97 -17.60 8.78 1.79
N VAL A 98 -16.86 9.71 2.42
CA VAL A 98 -17.25 11.12 2.50
C VAL A 98 -17.17 11.82 1.13
N GLN A 99 -16.15 11.53 0.33
CA GLN A 99 -16.05 12.04 -1.04
C GLN A 99 -17.28 11.68 -1.89
N LYS A 100 -17.75 10.43 -1.78
CA LYS A 100 -18.97 9.96 -2.48
C LYS A 100 -20.23 10.66 -1.96
N GLN A 101 -20.34 10.85 -0.65
CA GLN A 101 -21.48 11.53 -0.04
C GLN A 101 -21.57 13.00 -0.44
N LEU A 102 -20.42 13.66 -0.64
CA LEU A 102 -20.31 15.08 -0.98
C LEU A 102 -20.10 15.35 -2.48
N ASP A 103 -19.98 14.30 -3.30
CA ASP A 103 -19.65 14.38 -4.73
C ASP A 103 -18.31 15.10 -5.02
N LEU A 104 -17.29 14.88 -4.16
CA LEU A 104 -15.96 15.47 -4.27
C LEU A 104 -14.99 14.45 -4.89
N MET A 105 -14.85 14.47 -6.22
CA MET A 105 -14.14 13.41 -6.96
C MET A 105 -12.64 13.66 -7.18
N SER A 106 -12.08 14.79 -6.69
CA SER A 106 -10.65 15.10 -6.82
C SER A 106 -10.12 15.86 -5.59
N ASN A 107 -8.79 15.91 -5.45
CA ASN A 107 -8.13 16.67 -4.38
C ASN A 107 -8.45 18.16 -4.48
N GLU A 108 -8.47 18.73 -5.70
CA GLU A 108 -8.83 20.14 -5.92
C GLU A 108 -10.27 20.44 -5.46
N ALA A 109 -11.20 19.48 -5.65
CA ALA A 109 -12.57 19.63 -5.17
C ALA A 109 -12.64 19.63 -3.64
N ILE A 110 -11.83 18.81 -2.97
CA ILE A 110 -11.71 18.79 -1.49
C ILE A 110 -11.12 20.12 -0.99
N GLU A 111 -10.07 20.59 -1.62
CA GLU A 111 -9.43 21.86 -1.27
C GLU A 111 -10.39 23.05 -1.46
N ALA A 112 -11.16 23.07 -2.55
CA ALA A 112 -12.19 24.07 -2.80
C ALA A 112 -13.36 24.00 -1.79
N PHE A 113 -13.71 22.80 -1.30
CA PHE A 113 -14.70 22.60 -0.25
C PHE A 113 -14.18 23.07 1.12
N GLY A 114 -12.90 22.98 1.35
CA GLY A 114 -12.20 23.35 2.57
C GLY A 114 -11.81 22.13 3.42
N MET A 115 -10.50 22.01 3.69
CA MET A 115 -9.91 20.86 4.39
C MET A 115 -10.54 20.64 5.78
N GLU A 116 -10.73 21.70 6.56
CA GLU A 116 -11.36 21.64 7.89
C GLU A 116 -12.78 21.06 7.81
N ALA A 117 -13.59 21.58 6.90
CA ALA A 117 -14.97 21.13 6.71
C ALA A 117 -15.03 19.67 6.24
N PHE A 118 -14.10 19.26 5.37
CA PHE A 118 -13.99 17.89 4.89
C PHE A 118 -13.57 16.94 6.02
N ASN A 119 -12.54 17.27 6.79
CA ASN A 119 -12.07 16.47 7.92
C ASN A 119 -13.12 16.34 9.02
N GLN A 120 -13.89 17.40 9.27
CA GLN A 120 -15.03 17.34 10.18
C GLN A 120 -16.09 16.33 9.69
N LYS A 121 -16.36 16.29 8.37
CA LYS A 121 -17.27 15.28 7.79
C LYS A 121 -16.72 13.86 7.90
N CYS A 122 -15.42 13.67 7.75
CA CYS A 122 -14.76 12.38 7.98
C CYS A 122 -14.95 11.93 9.44
N LYS A 123 -14.71 12.82 10.39
CA LYS A 123 -14.89 12.59 11.83
C LYS A 123 -16.34 12.21 12.20
N GLU A 124 -17.32 12.88 11.59
CA GLU A 124 -18.73 12.57 11.77
C GLU A 124 -19.11 11.22 11.13
N SER A 125 -18.59 10.90 9.94
CA SER A 125 -18.87 9.69 9.19
C SER A 125 -18.46 8.42 9.92
N VAL A 126 -17.36 8.46 10.66
CA VAL A 126 -16.83 7.32 11.44
C VAL A 126 -17.89 6.72 12.36
N TRP A 127 -18.70 7.55 13.02
CA TRP A 127 -19.71 7.10 13.99
C TRP A 127 -21.02 6.64 13.38
N THR A 128 -21.19 6.79 12.05
CA THR A 128 -22.43 6.40 11.34
C THR A 128 -22.71 4.90 11.45
N TYR A 129 -21.67 4.08 11.48
CA TYR A 129 -21.79 2.62 11.48
C TYR A 129 -21.53 1.99 12.85
N GLU A 130 -21.07 2.75 13.85
CA GLU A 130 -20.73 2.25 15.19
C GLU A 130 -21.90 1.51 15.84
N GLN A 131 -23.10 2.08 15.76
CA GLN A 131 -24.30 1.47 16.30
C GLN A 131 -24.57 0.08 15.69
N ALA A 132 -24.44 -0.08 14.38
CA ALA A 132 -24.65 -1.38 13.73
C ALA A 132 -23.60 -2.42 14.13
N TRP A 133 -22.37 -1.98 14.41
CA TRP A 133 -21.31 -2.84 14.96
C TRP A 133 -21.61 -3.24 16.40
N ARG A 134 -22.07 -2.32 17.23
CA ARG A 134 -22.47 -2.59 18.62
C ARG A 134 -23.61 -3.59 18.66
N GLU A 135 -24.69 -3.36 17.91
CA GLU A 135 -25.84 -4.26 17.82
C GLU A 135 -25.42 -5.68 17.37
N MET A 136 -24.55 -5.80 16.37
CA MET A 136 -24.06 -7.12 15.94
C MET A 136 -23.21 -7.78 17.03
N THR A 137 -22.34 -7.04 17.70
CA THR A 137 -21.46 -7.53 18.77
C THR A 137 -22.28 -8.07 19.95
N GLU A 138 -23.31 -7.31 20.36
CA GLU A 138 -24.24 -7.71 21.41
C GLU A 138 -25.05 -8.94 20.99
N ARG A 139 -25.64 -8.96 19.78
CA ARG A 139 -26.43 -10.08 19.28
C ARG A 139 -25.63 -11.38 19.17
N MET A 140 -24.32 -11.30 18.89
CA MET A 140 -23.42 -12.45 18.90
C MET A 140 -23.08 -12.94 20.31
N GLY A 141 -23.30 -12.14 21.34
CA GLY A 141 -22.85 -12.37 22.68
C GLY A 141 -21.32 -12.31 22.82
N PHE A 142 -20.63 -11.54 21.96
CA PHE A 142 -19.19 -11.35 22.04
C PHE A 142 -18.86 -10.41 23.20
N TRP A 143 -18.13 -10.93 24.19
CA TRP A 143 -17.70 -10.16 25.35
C TRP A 143 -16.48 -9.32 25.04
N VAL A 144 -16.69 -8.05 24.79
CA VAL A 144 -15.66 -7.03 24.54
C VAL A 144 -16.14 -5.69 25.08
N ASP A 145 -15.25 -4.93 25.69
CA ASP A 145 -15.56 -3.62 26.22
C ASP A 145 -15.67 -2.61 25.06
N MET A 146 -16.94 -2.25 24.74
CA MET A 146 -17.29 -1.27 23.71
C MET A 146 -17.48 0.13 24.29
N ASP A 147 -17.41 0.31 25.61
CA ASP A 147 -17.64 1.60 26.26
C ASP A 147 -16.33 2.36 26.51
N ASP A 148 -15.19 1.64 26.57
CA ASP A 148 -13.84 2.21 26.61
C ASP A 148 -12.97 1.67 25.45
N PRO A 149 -13.35 1.92 24.18
CA PRO A 149 -12.57 1.47 23.03
C PRO A 149 -11.33 2.35 22.84
N TYR A 150 -10.27 1.78 22.25
CA TYR A 150 -9.26 2.65 21.67
C TYR A 150 -9.72 3.12 20.28
N VAL A 151 -9.39 4.36 19.93
CA VAL A 151 -9.85 4.98 18.67
C VAL A 151 -8.67 5.75 18.06
N THR A 152 -8.31 5.44 16.85
CA THR A 152 -7.09 5.98 16.23
C THR A 152 -7.15 7.49 16.01
N LEU A 153 -8.37 8.10 15.91
CA LEU A 153 -8.54 9.56 15.77
C LEU A 153 -8.38 10.36 17.07
N HIS A 154 -8.27 9.70 18.24
CA HIS A 154 -8.11 10.43 19.49
C HIS A 154 -6.67 10.97 19.62
N ASP A 155 -6.54 12.20 20.12
CA ASP A 155 -5.23 12.87 20.26
C ASP A 155 -4.22 12.07 21.09
N ASN A 156 -4.67 11.38 22.14
CA ASN A 156 -3.81 10.50 22.94
C ASN A 156 -3.27 9.30 22.14
N TYR A 157 -4.05 8.77 21.21
CA TYR A 157 -3.59 7.72 20.32
C TYR A 157 -2.59 8.26 19.29
N ILE A 158 -2.91 9.42 18.68
CA ILE A 158 -2.04 10.14 17.74
C ILE A 158 -0.70 10.47 18.40
N GLU A 159 -0.71 10.96 19.63
CA GLU A 159 0.51 11.30 20.37
C GLU A 159 1.40 10.07 20.60
N SER A 160 0.81 8.92 20.92
CA SER A 160 1.57 7.65 21.02
C SER A 160 2.16 7.20 19.68
N ALA A 161 1.43 7.40 18.59
CA ALA A 161 1.93 7.13 17.24
C ALA A 161 3.09 8.08 16.88
N TRP A 162 2.99 9.37 17.21
CA TRP A 162 4.07 10.35 17.07
C TRP A 162 5.32 9.95 17.86
N TRP A 163 5.14 9.55 19.12
CA TRP A 163 6.24 9.05 19.92
C TRP A 163 6.97 7.88 19.26
N SER A 164 6.23 6.94 18.72
CA SER A 164 6.84 5.78 18.04
C SER A 164 7.62 6.17 16.79
N LEU A 165 7.10 7.13 16.02
CA LEU A 165 7.79 7.65 14.83
C LEU A 165 9.06 8.44 15.20
N LYS A 166 9.00 9.19 16.32
CA LYS A 166 10.18 9.86 16.91
C LYS A 166 11.26 8.84 17.30
N GLN A 167 10.88 7.70 17.90
CA GLN A 167 11.84 6.64 18.20
C GLN A 167 12.51 6.08 16.93
N MET A 168 11.76 5.93 15.84
CA MET A 168 12.32 5.50 14.56
C MET A 168 13.24 6.56 13.96
N PHE A 169 12.86 7.84 14.05
CA PHE A 169 13.66 8.98 13.59
C PHE A 169 15.01 9.04 14.32
N ASP A 170 15.00 8.96 15.65
CA ASP A 170 16.21 9.00 16.47
C ASP A 170 17.14 7.81 16.23
N LYS A 171 16.58 6.66 15.80
CA LYS A 171 17.36 5.48 15.37
C LYS A 171 17.86 5.57 13.92
N GLY A 172 17.55 6.64 13.19
CA GLY A 172 17.88 6.79 11.76
C GLY A 172 17.12 5.83 10.83
N LEU A 173 15.96 5.33 11.30
CA LEU A 173 15.08 4.45 10.52
C LEU A 173 14.02 5.24 9.74
N LEU A 174 13.69 6.45 10.14
CA LEU A 174 12.80 7.35 9.40
C LEU A 174 13.63 8.27 8.51
N PHE A 175 13.32 8.32 7.21
CA PHE A 175 14.03 9.16 6.27
C PHE A 175 13.12 9.64 5.13
N ARG A 176 13.44 10.81 4.57
CA ARG A 176 12.84 11.31 3.34
C ARG A 176 13.59 10.74 2.14
N GLY A 177 12.87 10.29 1.12
CA GLY A 177 13.45 9.77 -0.11
C GLY A 177 12.61 10.11 -1.33
N HIS A 178 13.28 10.23 -2.49
CA HIS A 178 12.62 10.33 -3.79
C HIS A 178 12.71 8.96 -4.46
N LYS A 179 11.60 8.28 -4.63
CA LYS A 179 11.54 6.91 -5.18
C LYS A 179 10.31 6.75 -6.06
N VAL A 180 10.36 5.75 -6.93
CA VAL A 180 9.17 5.35 -7.69
C VAL A 180 8.24 4.57 -6.78
N LEU A 181 7.02 5.09 -6.63
CA LEU A 181 5.96 4.49 -5.81
C LEU A 181 4.76 4.12 -6.68
N PRO A 182 4.02 3.07 -6.30
CA PRO A 182 2.70 2.83 -6.86
C PRO A 182 1.75 3.97 -6.46
N TYR A 183 1.21 4.65 -7.42
CA TYR A 183 0.38 5.85 -7.23
C TYR A 183 -0.96 5.68 -7.93
N CYS A 184 -2.05 6.10 -7.31
CA CYS A 184 -3.38 6.10 -7.90
C CYS A 184 -3.83 7.52 -8.23
N PRO A 185 -3.92 7.90 -9.51
CA PRO A 185 -4.38 9.24 -9.90
C PRO A 185 -5.82 9.54 -9.45
N GLN A 186 -6.68 8.52 -9.40
CA GLN A 186 -8.07 8.70 -8.98
C GLN A 186 -8.21 9.06 -7.50
N THR A 187 -7.36 8.50 -6.65
CA THR A 187 -7.37 8.79 -5.21
C THR A 187 -6.37 9.86 -4.82
N GLY A 188 -5.47 10.24 -5.73
CA GLY A 188 -4.44 11.27 -5.52
C GLY A 188 -3.44 10.90 -4.43
N THR A 189 -3.11 9.60 -4.27
CA THR A 189 -2.17 9.16 -3.22
C THR A 189 -1.31 7.97 -3.64
N SER A 190 -0.15 7.87 -3.03
CA SER A 190 0.75 6.72 -3.16
C SER A 190 0.33 5.55 -2.25
N TYR A 191 0.79 4.35 -2.58
CA TYR A 191 0.53 3.13 -1.84
C TYR A 191 1.82 2.44 -1.42
N SER A 192 1.79 1.83 -0.24
CA SER A 192 2.87 0.95 0.22
C SER A 192 2.80 -0.43 -0.45
N SER A 193 3.91 -1.16 -0.45
CA SER A 193 4.00 -2.47 -1.12
C SER A 193 2.98 -3.49 -0.59
N HIS A 194 2.64 -3.45 0.69
CA HIS A 194 1.65 -4.36 1.28
C HIS A 194 0.19 -4.01 0.89
N GLU A 195 -0.11 -2.76 0.59
CA GLU A 195 -1.41 -2.35 0.04
C GLU A 195 -1.54 -2.81 -1.42
N VAL A 196 -0.51 -2.59 -2.22
CA VAL A 196 -0.45 -3.01 -3.64
C VAL A 196 -0.62 -4.51 -3.80
N ALA A 197 -0.02 -5.31 -2.91
CA ALA A 197 -0.12 -6.77 -2.92
C ALA A 197 -1.57 -7.30 -2.81
N GLN A 198 -2.52 -6.47 -2.40
CA GLN A 198 -3.94 -6.83 -2.29
C GLN A 198 -4.75 -6.54 -3.57
N GLY A 199 -4.18 -5.79 -4.52
CA GLY A 199 -4.87 -5.25 -5.69
C GLY A 199 -4.44 -5.82 -7.04
N TYR A 200 -3.62 -6.86 -7.10
CA TYR A 200 -3.22 -7.46 -8.38
C TYR A 200 -4.37 -8.14 -9.08
N LYS A 201 -4.46 -7.92 -10.40
CA LYS A 201 -5.43 -8.55 -11.29
C LYS A 201 -4.76 -8.95 -12.60
N GLU A 202 -5.21 -10.07 -13.16
CA GLU A 202 -4.87 -10.44 -14.52
C GLU A 202 -5.58 -9.49 -15.50
N VAL A 203 -4.79 -8.83 -16.35
CA VAL A 203 -5.25 -7.93 -17.41
C VAL A 203 -4.67 -8.35 -18.76
N SER A 204 -5.40 -8.05 -19.82
CA SER A 204 -4.94 -8.25 -21.20
C SER A 204 -4.84 -6.89 -21.87
N GLU A 205 -3.63 -6.39 -22.08
CA GLU A 205 -3.33 -5.07 -22.59
C GLU A 205 -2.43 -5.13 -23.84
N PRO A 206 -2.42 -4.09 -24.69
CA PRO A 206 -1.49 -4.00 -25.82
C PRO A 206 -0.04 -3.95 -25.33
N ALA A 207 0.81 -4.80 -25.90
CA ALA A 207 2.26 -4.74 -25.78
C ALA A 207 2.88 -4.50 -27.13
N VAL A 208 3.96 -3.73 -27.18
CA VAL A 208 4.55 -3.27 -28.43
C VAL A 208 6.04 -3.56 -28.51
N PHE A 209 6.50 -3.94 -29.70
CA PHE A 209 7.90 -3.98 -30.09
C PHE A 209 8.20 -2.72 -30.90
N ILE A 210 9.24 -1.98 -30.50
CA ILE A 210 9.52 -0.63 -31.00
C ILE A 210 10.92 -0.57 -31.59
N LYS A 211 11.09 0.13 -32.70
CA LYS A 211 12.35 0.37 -33.39
C LYS A 211 12.98 1.69 -32.93
N PHE A 212 14.12 1.62 -32.28
CA PHE A 212 14.94 2.77 -31.88
C PHE A 212 16.10 2.95 -32.85
N LYS A 213 15.99 3.93 -33.73
CA LYS A 213 16.97 4.20 -34.78
C LYS A 213 18.28 4.70 -34.21
N LEU A 214 19.39 4.00 -34.48
CA LEU A 214 20.72 4.45 -34.11
C LEU A 214 21.15 5.67 -34.92
N LYS A 215 21.82 6.63 -34.29
CA LYS A 215 22.31 7.86 -34.97
C LYS A 215 23.55 7.60 -35.83
N ASP A 216 24.34 6.58 -35.49
CA ASP A 216 25.61 6.23 -36.13
C ASP A 216 25.51 5.02 -37.05
N SER A 217 24.29 4.50 -37.30
CA SER A 217 24.03 3.30 -38.08
C SER A 217 22.69 3.34 -38.80
N ILE A 218 22.56 2.53 -39.85
CA ILE A 218 21.27 2.28 -40.48
C ILE A 218 20.38 1.33 -39.70
N ALA A 219 20.92 0.66 -38.67
CA ALA A 219 20.19 -0.31 -37.87
C ALA A 219 19.33 0.37 -36.79
N SER A 220 18.23 -0.32 -36.41
CA SER A 220 17.39 0.03 -35.28
C SER A 220 17.49 -1.03 -34.19
N ILE A 221 17.57 -0.60 -32.94
CA ILE A 221 17.46 -1.51 -31.78
C ILE A 221 15.99 -1.78 -31.51
N LEU A 222 15.60 -3.04 -31.33
CA LEU A 222 14.25 -3.44 -30.91
C LEU A 222 14.16 -3.49 -29.39
N ALA A 223 13.23 -2.73 -28.80
CA ALA A 223 12.82 -2.90 -27.42
C ALA A 223 11.35 -3.34 -27.35
N TRP A 224 10.93 -3.82 -26.17
CA TRP A 224 9.57 -4.26 -25.92
C TRP A 224 9.04 -3.65 -24.62
N THR A 225 7.74 -3.29 -24.63
CA THR A 225 7.06 -2.82 -23.42
C THR A 225 5.59 -3.25 -23.41
N THR A 226 5.07 -3.49 -22.18
CA THR A 226 3.65 -3.68 -21.90
C THR A 226 2.94 -2.40 -21.49
N THR A 227 3.66 -1.28 -21.43
CA THR A 227 3.16 0.03 -21.00
C THR A 227 3.48 1.10 -22.05
N PRO A 228 2.77 1.13 -23.19
CA PRO A 228 3.05 2.10 -24.27
C PRO A 228 3.03 3.56 -23.80
N TRP A 229 2.20 3.88 -22.80
CA TRP A 229 2.10 5.22 -22.22
C TRP A 229 3.40 5.76 -21.61
N THR A 230 4.39 4.90 -21.29
CA THR A 230 5.69 5.35 -20.77
C THR A 230 6.67 5.77 -21.86
N LEU A 231 6.41 5.43 -23.13
CA LEU A 231 7.31 5.69 -24.25
C LEU A 231 7.62 7.18 -24.51
N PRO A 232 6.67 8.13 -24.33
CA PRO A 232 7.00 9.56 -24.42
C PRO A 232 8.08 10.01 -23.42
N GLY A 233 8.18 9.33 -22.27
CA GLY A 233 9.22 9.57 -21.26
C GLY A 233 10.52 8.78 -21.48
N ASN A 234 10.71 8.10 -22.61
CA ASN A 234 11.92 7.36 -22.91
C ASN A 234 13.16 8.25 -23.00
N VAL A 235 14.20 7.90 -22.24
CA VAL A 235 15.48 8.62 -22.21
C VAL A 235 16.70 7.71 -22.36
N GLY A 236 16.54 6.39 -22.27
CA GLY A 236 17.62 5.41 -22.37
C GLY A 236 17.15 4.05 -22.88
N LEU A 237 18.10 3.24 -23.30
CA LEU A 237 17.94 1.80 -23.56
C LEU A 237 18.95 1.03 -22.73
N ALA A 238 18.48 0.04 -21.96
CA ALA A 238 19.32 -0.83 -21.17
C ALA A 238 19.57 -2.17 -21.89
N VAL A 239 20.82 -2.60 -21.92
CA VAL A 239 21.25 -3.90 -22.48
C VAL A 239 22.05 -4.69 -21.45
N GLY A 240 22.00 -6.02 -21.53
CA GLY A 240 22.87 -6.89 -20.73
C GLY A 240 24.28 -6.91 -21.32
N PRO A 241 25.34 -6.45 -20.63
CA PRO A 241 26.68 -6.37 -21.19
C PRO A 241 27.21 -7.72 -21.72
N GLU A 242 26.91 -8.79 -21.03
CA GLU A 242 27.34 -10.17 -21.35
C GLU A 242 26.36 -10.91 -22.28
N VAL A 243 25.18 -10.33 -22.57
CA VAL A 243 24.19 -10.92 -23.46
C VAL A 243 24.70 -10.81 -24.90
N THR A 244 24.54 -11.90 -25.69
CA THR A 244 24.86 -11.88 -27.13
C THR A 244 23.70 -11.27 -27.92
N TYR A 245 23.99 -10.21 -28.67
CA TYR A 245 23.07 -9.56 -29.61
C TYR A 245 23.41 -9.92 -31.05
N CYS A 246 22.39 -9.84 -31.91
CA CYS A 246 22.55 -10.00 -33.35
C CYS A 246 22.07 -8.74 -34.08
N ARG A 247 22.82 -8.32 -35.09
CA ARG A 247 22.35 -7.45 -36.13
C ARG A 247 21.86 -8.32 -37.29
N VAL A 248 20.59 -8.19 -37.61
CA VAL A 248 19.93 -8.95 -38.67
C VAL A 248 19.41 -8.04 -39.75
N LYS A 249 19.38 -8.53 -41.00
CA LYS A 249 18.79 -7.84 -42.14
C LYS A 249 17.52 -8.53 -42.57
N VAL A 250 16.46 -7.79 -42.74
CA VAL A 250 15.20 -8.30 -43.27
C VAL A 250 15.34 -8.62 -44.76
N THR A 251 15.07 -9.87 -45.15
CA THR A 251 15.27 -10.36 -46.52
C THR A 251 13.97 -10.67 -47.24
N ALA A 252 12.87 -10.87 -46.53
CA ALA A 252 11.54 -11.05 -47.12
C ALA A 252 10.44 -10.67 -46.16
N GLU A 253 9.27 -10.39 -46.68
CA GLU A 253 8.04 -10.12 -45.93
C GLU A 253 7.68 -11.26 -44.99
N PRO A 254 6.89 -10.98 -43.92
CA PRO A 254 6.36 -12.00 -43.04
C PRO A 254 5.58 -13.07 -43.83
N SER A 255 5.49 -14.28 -43.28
CA SER A 255 4.60 -15.32 -43.84
C SER A 255 3.14 -14.82 -43.76
N SER A 256 2.31 -15.26 -44.72
CA SER A 256 0.89 -14.91 -44.88
C SER A 256 0.01 -15.16 -43.62
N SER A 257 0.55 -15.71 -42.59
CA SER A 257 -0.12 -15.98 -41.30
C SER A 257 0.08 -14.84 -40.27
N TRP A 258 0.79 -13.77 -40.61
CA TRP A 258 0.97 -12.66 -39.70
C TRP A 258 -0.10 -11.59 -39.92
N GLU A 259 -1.08 -11.57 -39.08
CA GLU A 259 -2.10 -10.52 -38.97
C GLU A 259 -1.73 -9.63 -37.79
N GLY A 260 -1.11 -8.45 -38.02
CA GLY A 260 -0.69 -7.54 -36.97
C GLY A 260 -0.28 -6.19 -37.53
N ARG A 261 -0.30 -5.18 -36.66
CA ARG A 261 0.16 -3.82 -36.94
C ARG A 261 1.68 -3.73 -36.90
N GLY A 262 2.25 -2.79 -37.66
CA GLY A 262 3.68 -2.53 -37.73
C GLY A 262 4.39 -3.35 -38.78
N GLY A 263 5.69 -3.48 -38.68
CA GLY A 263 6.54 -4.26 -39.57
C GLY A 263 7.96 -3.70 -39.74
N ALA A 264 8.71 -4.33 -40.63
CA ALA A 264 10.01 -3.85 -41.07
C ALA A 264 10.11 -4.00 -42.59
N GLU A 265 10.76 -3.06 -43.25
CA GLU A 265 10.95 -3.08 -44.70
C GLU A 265 12.07 -4.07 -45.09
N ILE A 266 11.97 -4.63 -46.31
CA ILE A 266 13.04 -5.45 -46.87
C ILE A 266 14.31 -4.60 -46.99
N GLY A 267 15.38 -5.08 -46.41
CA GLY A 267 16.67 -4.37 -46.36
C GLY A 267 16.89 -3.63 -45.03
N GLU A 268 15.86 -3.44 -44.18
CA GLU A 268 16.00 -2.84 -42.85
C GLU A 268 16.84 -3.73 -41.93
N GLU A 269 17.67 -3.11 -41.09
CA GLU A 269 18.54 -3.80 -40.15
C GLU A 269 18.04 -3.62 -38.72
N LEU A 270 17.91 -4.72 -37.98
CA LEU A 270 17.40 -4.76 -36.61
C LEU A 270 18.43 -5.38 -35.68
N ILE A 271 18.45 -4.91 -34.42
CA ILE A 271 19.34 -5.40 -33.35
C ILE A 271 18.48 -5.88 -32.18
N LEU A 272 18.68 -7.11 -31.73
CA LEU A 272 18.06 -7.70 -30.54
C LEU A 272 18.88 -8.88 -30.03
N ALA A 273 18.55 -9.40 -28.83
CA ALA A 273 19.25 -10.53 -28.27
C ALA A 273 19.10 -11.80 -29.15
N LYS A 274 20.20 -12.52 -29.35
CA LYS A 274 20.28 -13.71 -30.19
C LYS A 274 19.25 -14.78 -29.82
N ASP A 275 19.11 -15.05 -28.54
CA ASP A 275 18.22 -16.10 -28.02
C ASP A 275 16.74 -15.81 -28.29
N LEU A 276 16.40 -14.54 -28.58
CA LEU A 276 15.02 -14.09 -28.79
C LEU A 276 14.63 -13.90 -30.27
N LEU A 277 15.58 -14.09 -31.20
CA LEU A 277 15.33 -13.94 -32.65
C LEU A 277 14.08 -14.68 -33.13
N GLY A 278 13.95 -15.97 -32.80
CA GLY A 278 12.84 -16.82 -33.23
C GLY A 278 11.50 -16.45 -32.60
N ASN A 279 11.52 -15.88 -31.39
CA ASN A 279 10.30 -15.49 -30.67
C ASN A 279 9.77 -14.12 -31.10
N VAL A 280 10.67 -13.21 -31.44
CA VAL A 280 10.34 -11.82 -31.74
C VAL A 280 10.07 -11.59 -33.21
N LEU A 281 11.00 -12.05 -34.08
CA LEU A 281 11.00 -11.71 -35.49
C LEU A 281 10.04 -12.60 -36.29
N ARG A 282 9.29 -11.99 -37.18
CA ARG A 282 8.31 -12.66 -38.04
C ARG A 282 8.70 -12.62 -39.51
N HIS A 283 9.62 -11.72 -39.87
CA HIS A 283 10.20 -11.61 -41.20
C HIS A 283 11.28 -12.68 -41.43
N LYS A 284 11.55 -13.05 -42.67
CA LYS A 284 12.79 -13.78 -42.98
C LYS A 284 13.96 -12.81 -42.86
N MET A 285 15.04 -13.27 -42.31
CA MET A 285 16.21 -12.45 -42.03
C MET A 285 17.50 -13.18 -42.26
N GLU A 286 18.55 -12.43 -42.46
CA GLU A 286 19.94 -12.85 -42.50
C GLU A 286 20.65 -12.26 -41.28
N VAL A 287 21.38 -13.08 -40.52
CA VAL A 287 22.23 -12.62 -39.44
C VAL A 287 23.50 -12.04 -40.06
N LEU A 288 23.73 -10.75 -39.89
CA LEU A 288 24.89 -10.05 -40.42
C LEU A 288 26.07 -10.14 -39.46
N GLU A 289 25.81 -10.04 -38.15
CA GLU A 289 26.82 -9.93 -37.12
C GLU A 289 26.29 -10.38 -35.78
N GLU A 290 27.13 -11.00 -34.95
CA GLU A 290 26.89 -11.33 -33.54
C GLU A 290 27.96 -10.62 -32.68
N PHE A 291 27.52 -10.02 -31.56
CA PHE A 291 28.40 -9.26 -30.67
C PHE A 291 27.86 -9.22 -29.24
N PRO A 292 28.69 -8.97 -28.22
CA PRO A 292 28.24 -8.79 -26.85
C PRO A 292 27.52 -7.45 -26.67
N GLY A 293 26.62 -7.36 -25.70
CA GLY A 293 25.89 -6.13 -25.39
C GLY A 293 26.78 -4.94 -25.01
N SER A 294 28.01 -5.24 -24.48
CA SER A 294 29.02 -4.22 -24.22
C SER A 294 29.35 -3.34 -25.44
N ASP A 295 29.21 -3.86 -26.66
CA ASP A 295 29.50 -3.13 -27.91
C ASP A 295 28.39 -2.16 -28.30
N LEU A 296 27.21 -2.24 -27.66
CA LEU A 296 26.11 -1.29 -27.81
C LEU A 296 26.20 -0.11 -26.83
N ILE A 297 26.91 -0.28 -25.72
CA ILE A 297 27.00 0.73 -24.66
C ILE A 297 27.65 2.00 -25.18
N GLY A 298 27.04 3.15 -24.86
CA GLY A 298 27.49 4.48 -25.28
C GLY A 298 26.98 4.92 -26.66
N ARG A 299 26.29 4.04 -27.40
CA ARG A 299 25.69 4.43 -28.68
C ARG A 299 24.44 5.28 -28.46
N ASN A 300 24.23 6.28 -29.33
CA ASN A 300 23.07 7.15 -29.27
C ASN A 300 22.02 6.75 -30.32
N TYR A 301 20.75 6.98 -29.95
CA TYR A 301 19.61 6.75 -30.85
C TYR A 301 18.71 7.99 -30.96
N GLU A 302 17.79 7.98 -31.95
CA GLU A 302 16.85 9.06 -32.15
C GLU A 302 15.67 8.94 -31.18
N PRO A 303 15.20 10.06 -30.55
CA PRO A 303 14.04 10.02 -29.67
C PRO A 303 12.77 9.53 -30.38
N LEU A 304 11.93 8.80 -29.65
CA LEU A 304 10.63 8.39 -30.18
C LEU A 304 9.67 9.57 -30.32
N PHE A 305 9.64 10.42 -29.30
CA PHE A 305 8.79 11.61 -29.19
C PHE A 305 9.66 12.85 -28.99
N PRO A 306 10.13 13.48 -30.10
CA PRO A 306 10.98 14.67 -30.00
C PRO A 306 10.25 15.81 -29.26
N GLY A 307 10.90 16.38 -28.24
CA GLY A 307 10.34 17.49 -27.46
C GLY A 307 9.59 17.08 -26.18
N ALA A 308 9.22 15.81 -26.01
CA ALA A 308 8.54 15.34 -24.81
C ALA A 308 9.44 15.40 -23.55
N VAL A 309 10.74 15.20 -23.73
CA VAL A 309 11.76 15.34 -22.68
C VAL A 309 12.81 16.35 -23.16
N ASP A 310 13.35 17.14 -22.21
CA ASP A 310 14.43 18.09 -22.50
C ASP A 310 15.69 17.36 -22.98
N GLY A 311 16.06 17.62 -24.23
CA GLY A 311 17.23 17.05 -24.89
C GLY A 311 18.54 17.78 -24.63
N SER A 312 18.56 18.77 -23.74
CA SER A 312 19.80 19.52 -23.40
C SER A 312 20.81 18.65 -22.62
N ASN A 313 20.33 17.58 -21.97
CA ASN A 313 21.18 16.62 -21.26
C ASN A 313 21.88 15.68 -22.25
N SER A 314 23.23 15.71 -22.26
CA SER A 314 24.08 14.94 -23.18
C SER A 314 23.94 13.42 -23.03
N ASN A 315 23.44 12.94 -21.89
CA ASN A 315 23.29 11.51 -21.61
C ASN A 315 21.93 10.95 -22.11
N ALA A 316 21.00 11.83 -22.51
CA ALA A 316 19.71 11.40 -23.06
C ALA A 316 19.87 10.58 -24.33
N TRP A 317 18.98 9.59 -24.48
CA TRP A 317 18.90 8.69 -25.66
C TRP A 317 20.18 7.92 -25.94
N THR A 318 20.80 7.42 -24.87
CA THR A 318 22.03 6.60 -24.91
C THR A 318 21.72 5.16 -24.49
N VAL A 319 22.41 4.20 -25.08
CA VAL A 319 22.38 2.80 -24.68
C VAL A 319 23.34 2.59 -23.52
N VAL A 320 22.86 1.94 -22.45
CA VAL A 320 23.67 1.70 -21.22
C VAL A 320 23.60 0.24 -20.81
N GLY A 321 24.56 -0.22 -20.01
CA GLY A 321 24.60 -1.56 -19.47
C GLY A 321 23.79 -1.69 -18.18
N ALA A 322 23.01 -2.77 -18.03
CA ALA A 322 22.28 -3.07 -16.80
C ALA A 322 22.18 -4.57 -16.54
N ASP A 323 22.40 -4.96 -15.28
CA ASP A 323 22.42 -6.37 -14.84
C ASP A 323 21.03 -7.01 -14.77
N PHE A 324 19.97 -6.19 -14.68
CA PHE A 324 18.58 -6.67 -14.64
C PHE A 324 18.02 -7.08 -16.01
N VAL A 325 18.72 -6.82 -17.10
CA VAL A 325 18.29 -7.20 -18.44
C VAL A 325 18.36 -8.71 -18.61
N THR A 326 17.24 -9.33 -18.95
CA THR A 326 17.12 -10.78 -19.17
C THR A 326 16.75 -11.11 -20.62
N THR A 327 16.94 -12.38 -21.00
CA THR A 327 16.50 -12.94 -22.29
C THR A 327 15.37 -13.96 -22.15
N SER A 328 14.64 -13.91 -21.01
CA SER A 328 13.49 -14.79 -20.78
C SER A 328 12.27 -14.36 -21.58
N ASP A 329 12.12 -13.06 -21.82
CA ASP A 329 11.01 -12.45 -22.57
C ASP A 329 11.47 -11.15 -23.26
N GLY A 330 10.61 -10.58 -24.12
CA GLY A 330 10.87 -9.32 -24.82
C GLY A 330 11.91 -9.43 -25.93
N THR A 331 12.90 -8.53 -25.92
CA THR A 331 13.95 -8.42 -26.96
C THR A 331 15.38 -8.50 -26.40
N GLY A 332 15.52 -8.61 -25.07
CA GLY A 332 16.82 -8.43 -24.40
C GLY A 332 17.28 -6.95 -24.36
N VAL A 333 16.37 -6.02 -24.65
CA VAL A 333 16.60 -4.58 -24.54
C VAL A 333 15.41 -3.97 -23.77
N VAL A 334 15.71 -3.23 -22.71
CA VAL A 334 14.70 -2.58 -21.89
C VAL A 334 14.69 -1.08 -22.22
N HIS A 335 13.51 -0.56 -22.56
CA HIS A 335 13.34 0.88 -22.68
C HIS A 335 13.28 1.52 -21.30
N THR A 336 13.98 2.61 -21.08
CA THR A 336 14.10 3.28 -19.78
C THR A 336 13.32 4.60 -19.77
N ALA A 337 12.33 4.70 -18.87
CA ALA A 337 11.59 5.91 -18.56
C ALA A 337 11.74 6.22 -17.07
N VAL A 338 12.73 7.02 -16.72
CA VAL A 338 13.27 7.23 -15.36
C VAL A 338 12.21 7.47 -14.29
N MET A 339 11.12 8.16 -14.63
CA MET A 339 10.10 8.56 -13.66
C MET A 339 9.00 7.51 -13.42
N TYR A 340 9.03 6.35 -14.12
CA TYR A 340 7.89 5.41 -14.16
C TYR A 340 8.26 3.93 -13.91
N GLY A 341 9.50 3.65 -13.47
CA GLY A 341 9.97 2.32 -13.10
C GLY A 341 11.06 2.38 -12.04
N GLU A 342 11.04 1.49 -11.05
CA GLU A 342 12.05 1.49 -9.97
C GLU A 342 13.47 1.23 -10.51
N ASP A 343 13.60 0.22 -11.39
CA ASP A 343 14.88 -0.10 -12.03
C ASP A 343 15.31 1.01 -12.99
N ASP A 344 14.36 1.61 -13.72
CA ASP A 344 14.59 2.74 -14.62
C ASP A 344 15.10 3.97 -13.86
N TYR A 345 14.48 4.25 -12.70
CA TYR A 345 14.87 5.36 -11.83
C TYR A 345 16.28 5.16 -11.29
N ASN A 346 16.58 3.99 -10.74
CA ASN A 346 17.91 3.69 -10.18
C ASN A 346 18.98 3.76 -11.28
N LEU A 347 18.71 3.20 -12.45
CA LEU A 347 19.60 3.26 -13.61
C LEU A 347 19.77 4.71 -14.08
N GLY A 348 18.66 5.45 -14.20
CA GLY A 348 18.67 6.84 -14.64
C GLY A 348 19.49 7.75 -13.73
N MET A 349 19.37 7.60 -12.41
CA MET A 349 20.18 8.35 -11.44
C MET A 349 21.68 8.00 -11.54
N LYS A 350 22.00 6.72 -11.72
CA LYS A 350 23.37 6.24 -11.88
C LYS A 350 24.03 6.77 -13.16
N GLU A 351 23.32 6.74 -14.28
CA GLU A 351 23.82 7.14 -15.59
C GLU A 351 23.62 8.65 -15.89
N GLY A 352 22.96 9.38 -14.99
CA GLY A 352 22.70 10.82 -15.12
C GLY A 352 21.71 11.16 -16.24
N PHE A 353 20.69 10.33 -16.46
CA PHE A 353 19.63 10.61 -17.43
C PHE A 353 18.73 11.77 -16.97
N PRO A 354 18.03 12.44 -17.91
CA PRO A 354 17.01 13.42 -17.53
C PRO A 354 15.92 12.77 -16.67
N ALA A 355 15.67 13.33 -15.50
CA ALA A 355 14.58 12.93 -14.60
C ALA A 355 13.43 13.94 -14.76
N GLN A 356 12.61 13.75 -15.77
CA GLN A 356 11.50 14.64 -16.11
C GLN A 356 10.22 13.86 -16.25
N HIS A 357 9.16 14.33 -15.56
CA HIS A 357 7.82 13.79 -15.73
C HIS A 357 7.22 14.24 -17.07
N THR A 358 6.56 13.30 -17.74
CA THR A 358 5.70 13.54 -18.92
C THR A 358 4.22 13.34 -18.57
N VAL A 359 3.95 12.94 -17.31
CA VAL A 359 2.60 12.67 -16.78
C VAL A 359 2.44 13.42 -15.48
N GLY A 360 1.32 14.08 -15.29
CA GLY A 360 0.95 14.76 -14.04
C GLY A 360 0.42 13.81 -12.97
N MET A 361 0.25 14.31 -11.76
CA MET A 361 -0.31 13.52 -10.65
C MET A 361 -1.79 13.15 -10.88
N ASP A 362 -2.49 13.84 -11.78
CA ASP A 362 -3.84 13.46 -12.24
C ASP A 362 -3.84 12.27 -13.24
N GLY A 363 -2.65 11.72 -13.54
CA GLY A 363 -2.45 10.62 -14.46
C GLY A 363 -2.61 11.01 -15.94
N LYS A 364 -2.58 12.31 -16.25
CA LYS A 364 -2.68 12.81 -17.63
C LYS A 364 -1.32 13.26 -18.13
N PHE A 365 -1.15 13.16 -19.47
CA PHE A 365 0.02 13.73 -20.09
C PHE A 365 0.06 15.24 -19.88
N ILE A 366 1.22 15.76 -19.48
CA ILE A 366 1.44 17.19 -19.29
C ILE A 366 1.55 17.89 -20.64
N GLU A 367 1.23 19.20 -20.66
CA GLU A 367 1.34 20.05 -21.86
C GLU A 367 2.79 20.05 -22.39
N GLY A 368 2.95 19.85 -23.69
CA GLY A 368 4.25 19.78 -24.36
C GLY A 368 4.81 18.35 -24.49
N THR A 369 4.12 17.34 -24.01
CA THR A 369 4.50 15.93 -24.24
C THR A 369 4.26 15.55 -25.71
N HIS A 370 3.04 15.74 -26.21
CA HIS A 370 2.68 15.59 -27.62
C HIS A 370 1.24 16.09 -27.85
N GLU A 371 1.00 16.84 -28.94
CA GLU A 371 -0.30 17.50 -29.26
C GLU A 371 -1.54 16.58 -29.20
N LYS A 372 -1.38 15.28 -29.50
CA LYS A 372 -2.47 14.28 -29.45
C LYS A 372 -2.66 13.64 -28.08
N LEU A 373 -1.72 13.81 -27.16
CA LEU A 373 -1.70 13.16 -25.86
C LEU A 373 -1.97 14.14 -24.72
N ASP A 374 -1.55 15.39 -24.85
CA ASP A 374 -1.61 16.42 -23.81
C ASP A 374 -2.99 16.53 -23.18
N GLY A 375 -3.04 16.52 -21.84
CA GLY A 375 -4.26 16.62 -21.04
C GLY A 375 -5.14 15.36 -21.01
N ARG A 376 -4.73 14.27 -21.64
CA ARG A 376 -5.49 13.01 -21.66
C ARG A 376 -4.92 11.98 -20.70
N TYR A 377 -5.81 11.14 -20.12
CA TYR A 377 -5.43 10.08 -19.22
C TYR A 377 -4.57 9.02 -19.93
N VAL A 378 -3.44 8.66 -19.32
CA VAL A 378 -2.38 7.87 -19.98
C VAL A 378 -2.84 6.48 -20.46
N LYS A 379 -3.65 5.76 -19.66
CA LYS A 379 -4.13 4.42 -20.04
C LYS A 379 -5.16 4.43 -21.17
N GLU A 380 -5.75 5.58 -21.49
CA GLU A 380 -6.65 5.76 -22.62
C GLU A 380 -5.89 6.11 -23.92
N CYS A 381 -4.60 6.43 -23.81
CA CYS A 381 -3.78 6.88 -24.92
C CYS A 381 -2.92 5.77 -25.56
N ASP A 382 -2.95 4.55 -25.05
CA ASP A 382 -2.10 3.46 -25.57
C ASP A 382 -2.33 3.23 -27.07
N SER A 383 -3.59 3.25 -27.55
CA SER A 383 -3.90 3.10 -28.97
C SER A 383 -3.38 4.27 -29.81
N ASP A 384 -3.49 5.51 -29.33
CA ASP A 384 -3.00 6.70 -30.03
C ASP A 384 -1.47 6.69 -30.14
N ILE A 385 -0.78 6.24 -29.08
CA ILE A 385 0.68 6.08 -29.06
C ILE A 385 1.11 5.01 -30.08
N ILE A 386 0.39 3.89 -30.15
CA ILE A 386 0.64 2.84 -31.13
C ILE A 386 0.42 3.35 -32.55
N ASP A 387 -0.64 4.14 -32.81
CA ASP A 387 -0.91 4.80 -34.10
C ASP A 387 0.23 5.76 -34.49
N LEU A 388 0.74 6.54 -33.55
CA LEU A 388 1.88 7.44 -33.79
C LEU A 388 3.16 6.67 -34.13
N LEU A 389 3.44 5.57 -33.42
CA LEU A 389 4.60 4.71 -33.70
C LEU A 389 4.48 4.05 -35.09
N GLU A 390 3.29 3.58 -35.46
CA GLU A 390 3.05 3.00 -36.79
C GLU A 390 3.22 4.03 -37.90
N THR A 391 2.58 5.20 -37.75
CA THR A 391 2.64 6.29 -38.74
C THR A 391 4.07 6.80 -38.97
N THR A 392 4.90 6.79 -37.89
CA THR A 392 6.31 7.20 -37.97
C THR A 392 7.26 6.06 -38.35
N GLY A 393 6.74 4.86 -38.66
CA GLY A 393 7.54 3.69 -39.02
C GLY A 393 8.35 3.08 -37.85
N LYS A 394 8.04 3.46 -36.61
CA LYS A 394 8.76 3.00 -35.43
C LYS A 394 8.14 1.75 -34.78
N LEU A 395 6.89 1.40 -35.11
CA LEU A 395 6.25 0.18 -34.65
C LEU A 395 6.78 -1.03 -35.44
N TYR A 396 7.31 -2.02 -34.73
CA TYR A 396 7.66 -3.31 -35.34
C TYR A 396 6.49 -4.30 -35.22
N ARG A 397 5.88 -4.43 -34.02
CA ARG A 397 4.76 -5.33 -33.79
C ARG A 397 3.95 -4.91 -32.57
N GLU A 398 2.64 -5.06 -32.67
CA GLU A 398 1.70 -5.03 -31.58
C GLU A 398 1.16 -6.44 -31.29
N HIS A 399 0.89 -6.78 -30.03
CA HIS A 399 0.15 -7.98 -29.63
C HIS A 399 -0.51 -7.78 -28.28
N ILE A 400 -1.53 -8.54 -27.99
CA ILE A 400 -2.15 -8.55 -26.66
C ILE A 400 -1.30 -9.44 -25.74
N TYR A 401 -0.95 -8.89 -24.58
CA TYR A 401 -0.20 -9.56 -23.54
C TYR A 401 -1.02 -9.66 -22.25
N THR A 402 -1.12 -10.86 -21.70
CA THR A 402 -1.87 -11.10 -20.46
C THR A 402 -0.87 -11.22 -19.31
N HIS A 403 -1.06 -10.38 -18.30
CA HIS A 403 -0.19 -10.33 -17.14
C HIS A 403 -0.92 -9.80 -15.90
N ASP A 404 -0.32 -10.00 -14.73
CA ASP A 404 -0.80 -9.39 -13.49
C ASP A 404 -0.42 -7.92 -13.43
N TYR A 405 -1.40 -7.04 -13.18
CA TYR A 405 -1.21 -5.59 -13.06
C TYR A 405 -1.79 -5.07 -11.73
N PRO A 406 -1.08 -4.17 -11.01
CA PRO A 406 -1.55 -3.64 -9.75
C PRO A 406 -2.68 -2.63 -9.93
N HIS A 407 -3.73 -2.80 -9.13
CA HIS A 407 -4.87 -1.89 -9.04
C HIS A 407 -5.03 -1.37 -7.62
N CYS A 408 -5.64 -0.22 -7.49
CA CYS A 408 -6.05 0.31 -6.21
C CYS A 408 -7.03 -0.66 -5.54
N TRP A 409 -6.66 -1.18 -4.39
CA TRP A 409 -7.47 -2.17 -3.66
C TRP A 409 -8.82 -1.63 -3.17
N ARG A 410 -9.03 -0.29 -3.23
CA ARG A 410 -10.27 0.39 -2.84
C ARG A 410 -11.16 0.80 -4.01
N THR A 411 -10.58 1.37 -5.05
CA THR A 411 -11.33 1.94 -6.18
C THR A 411 -11.26 1.09 -7.43
N ASP A 412 -10.41 0.06 -7.42
CA ASP A 412 -10.21 -0.82 -8.57
C ASP A 412 -9.54 -0.16 -9.78
N HIS A 413 -9.03 1.08 -9.59
CA HIS A 413 -8.36 1.83 -10.63
C HIS A 413 -6.91 1.34 -10.83
N PRO A 414 -6.39 1.23 -12.06
CA PRO A 414 -5.01 0.82 -12.31
C PRO A 414 -4.04 1.82 -11.68
N LEU A 415 -2.99 1.30 -11.02
CA LEU A 415 -1.94 2.11 -10.43
C LEU A 415 -0.92 2.51 -11.49
N LEU A 416 -0.32 3.67 -11.33
CA LEU A 416 0.86 4.09 -12.08
C LEU A 416 2.08 3.99 -11.16
N TYR A 417 3.21 3.53 -11.67
CA TYR A 417 4.48 3.71 -10.97
C TYR A 417 4.97 5.13 -11.24
N TYR A 418 5.25 5.90 -10.16
CA TYR A 418 5.48 7.34 -10.26
C TYR A 418 6.59 7.77 -9.29
N ALA A 419 7.62 8.44 -9.79
CA ALA A 419 8.72 8.95 -8.97
C ALA A 419 8.25 10.19 -8.19
N MET A 420 8.34 10.13 -6.86
CA MET A 420 7.88 11.20 -5.98
C MET A 420 8.59 11.17 -4.62
N ASP A 421 8.53 12.28 -3.91
CA ASP A 421 9.01 12.37 -2.53
C ASP A 421 8.06 11.62 -1.60
N SER A 422 8.63 10.94 -0.62
CA SER A 422 7.87 10.29 0.46
C SER A 422 8.75 10.11 1.69
N TRP A 423 8.10 9.93 2.85
CA TRP A 423 8.75 9.48 4.07
C TRP A 423 8.71 7.96 4.17
N PHE A 424 9.83 7.38 4.55
CA PHE A 424 10.03 5.93 4.60
C PHE A 424 10.50 5.48 5.96
N VAL A 425 9.95 4.37 6.44
CA VAL A 425 10.59 3.56 7.49
C VAL A 425 11.50 2.53 6.84
N LYS A 426 12.78 2.55 7.22
CA LYS A 426 13.85 1.71 6.64
C LYS A 426 13.75 0.25 7.11
N MET A 427 12.72 -0.45 6.61
CA MET A 427 12.46 -1.84 6.96
C MET A 427 13.58 -2.79 6.52
N THR A 428 14.28 -2.43 5.44
CA THR A 428 15.45 -3.19 4.96
C THR A 428 16.58 -3.26 5.98
N ALA A 429 16.74 -2.24 6.84
CA ALA A 429 17.75 -2.21 7.90
C ALA A 429 17.43 -3.17 9.08
N VAL A 430 16.15 -3.51 9.28
CA VAL A 430 15.68 -4.40 10.36
C VAL A 430 15.19 -5.75 9.82
N LYS A 431 15.45 -6.05 8.56
CA LYS A 431 14.95 -7.25 7.85
C LYS A 431 15.23 -8.54 8.61
N GLU A 432 16.47 -8.78 8.99
CA GLU A 432 16.87 -10.00 9.71
C GLU A 432 16.16 -10.09 11.08
N ARG A 433 15.99 -8.94 11.72
CA ARG A 433 15.37 -8.87 13.04
C ARG A 433 13.87 -9.16 12.98
N ILE A 434 13.14 -8.60 11.99
CA ILE A 434 11.71 -8.87 11.83
C ILE A 434 11.45 -10.33 11.41
N ILE A 435 12.34 -10.93 10.62
CA ILE A 435 12.27 -12.36 10.27
C ILE A 435 12.44 -13.22 11.52
N GLN A 436 13.41 -12.88 12.38
CA GLN A 436 13.60 -13.55 13.65
C GLN A 436 12.35 -13.45 14.54
N HIS A 437 11.81 -12.24 14.74
CA HIS A 437 10.58 -12.05 15.53
C HIS A 437 9.40 -12.83 14.97
N ASN A 438 9.23 -12.88 13.65
CA ASN A 438 8.18 -13.70 13.02
C ASN A 438 8.31 -15.19 13.38
N SER A 439 9.54 -15.69 13.54
CA SER A 439 9.81 -17.09 13.93
C SER A 439 9.50 -17.39 15.40
N GLU A 440 9.42 -16.36 16.24
CA GLU A 440 9.06 -16.46 17.66
C GLU A 440 7.54 -16.50 17.89
N VAL A 441 6.75 -16.13 16.89
CA VAL A 441 5.28 -16.15 16.94
C VAL A 441 4.75 -17.57 16.69
N GLU A 442 3.85 -18.02 17.56
CA GLU A 442 3.09 -19.26 17.38
C GLU A 442 1.93 -19.01 16.40
N TRP A 443 2.10 -19.44 15.14
CA TRP A 443 1.11 -19.28 14.08
C TRP A 443 0.16 -20.48 13.98
N ALA A 444 -1.13 -20.21 13.92
CA ALA A 444 -2.15 -21.21 13.62
C ALA A 444 -3.00 -20.75 12.41
N PRO A 445 -2.91 -21.41 11.23
CA PRO A 445 -2.00 -22.51 10.91
C PRO A 445 -0.54 -22.06 10.70
N GLU A 446 0.41 -22.94 10.99
CA GLU A 446 1.85 -22.67 10.91
C GLU A 446 2.34 -22.13 9.56
N TRP A 447 1.76 -22.62 8.44
CA TRP A 447 2.16 -22.18 7.10
C TRP A 447 1.91 -20.68 6.84
N THR A 448 1.00 -20.05 7.58
CA THR A 448 0.75 -18.60 7.47
C THR A 448 2.00 -17.81 7.90
N GLY A 449 2.65 -18.21 8.99
CA GLY A 449 3.88 -17.59 9.47
C GLY A 449 5.10 -17.99 8.65
N THR A 450 5.30 -19.30 8.45
CA THR A 450 6.53 -19.82 7.85
C THR A 450 6.63 -19.57 6.35
N LYS A 451 5.52 -19.72 5.60
CA LYS A 451 5.50 -19.49 4.15
C LYS A 451 5.03 -18.08 3.82
N ARG A 452 3.73 -17.80 4.02
CA ARG A 452 3.12 -16.57 3.52
C ARG A 452 3.72 -15.29 4.12
N MET A 453 3.88 -15.23 5.43
CA MET A 453 4.52 -14.10 6.12
C MET A 453 6.03 -14.12 5.91
N GLY A 454 6.67 -15.30 6.05
CA GLY A 454 8.12 -15.47 5.90
C GLY A 454 8.62 -15.08 4.50
N GLU A 455 7.95 -15.50 3.43
CA GLU A 455 8.28 -15.09 2.06
C GLU A 455 8.15 -13.58 1.85
N TRP A 456 7.13 -12.96 2.43
CA TRP A 456 6.96 -11.52 2.40
C TRP A 456 8.12 -10.79 3.09
N LEU A 457 8.45 -11.18 4.32
CA LEU A 457 9.51 -10.55 5.10
C LEU A 457 10.89 -10.75 4.45
N SER A 458 11.11 -11.88 3.77
CA SER A 458 12.34 -12.13 3.02
C SER A 458 12.54 -11.17 1.85
N ASN A 459 11.47 -10.56 1.36
CA ASN A 459 11.48 -9.59 0.27
C ASN A 459 10.99 -8.21 0.72
N VAL A 460 11.07 -7.91 2.03
CA VAL A 460 10.57 -6.66 2.58
C VAL A 460 11.29 -5.46 1.97
N LYS A 461 10.52 -4.47 1.56
CA LYS A 461 10.99 -3.16 1.09
C LYS A 461 10.81 -2.11 2.18
N ASP A 462 11.49 -0.96 2.02
CA ASP A 462 11.24 0.18 2.89
C ASP A 462 9.77 0.61 2.80
N TRP A 463 9.18 0.90 3.95
CA TRP A 463 7.76 1.22 4.04
C TRP A 463 7.52 2.70 3.79
N ALA A 464 6.91 3.06 2.66
CA ALA A 464 6.45 4.42 2.39
C ALA A 464 5.24 4.71 3.30
N ILE A 465 5.42 5.63 4.25
CA ILE A 465 4.41 5.93 5.27
C ILE A 465 3.65 7.24 5.03
N SER A 466 4.14 8.15 4.19
CA SER A 466 3.44 9.40 3.90
C SER A 466 2.35 9.20 2.84
N ARG A 467 1.23 9.91 3.05
CA ARG A 467 0.09 9.95 2.12
C ARG A 467 -0.28 11.40 1.83
N GLU A 468 -0.52 11.69 0.55
CA GLU A 468 -0.98 12.99 0.04
C GLU A 468 -2.49 13.14 0.28
N ARG A 469 -2.90 13.04 1.56
CA ARG A 469 -4.31 13.00 1.98
C ARG A 469 -4.57 14.00 3.10
N TYR A 470 -5.84 14.10 3.50
CA TYR A 470 -6.33 15.12 4.41
C TYR A 470 -6.72 14.56 5.78
N TRP A 471 -7.39 13.38 5.81
CA TRP A 471 -7.89 12.74 7.02
C TRP A 471 -6.99 11.57 7.45
N GLY A 472 -6.24 11.76 8.51
CA GLY A 472 -5.32 10.77 9.06
C GLY A 472 -4.42 11.39 10.13
N THR A 473 -3.63 10.55 10.79
CA THR A 473 -2.60 11.00 11.72
C THR A 473 -1.55 11.81 10.96
N PRO A 474 -1.35 13.10 11.28
CA PRO A 474 -0.33 13.91 10.60
C PRO A 474 1.08 13.40 10.88
N ILE A 475 1.96 13.44 9.88
CA ILE A 475 3.39 13.15 10.08
C ILE A 475 4.00 14.24 10.97
N PRO A 476 4.61 13.88 12.12
CA PRO A 476 5.13 14.84 13.08
C PRO A 476 6.54 15.33 12.75
N VAL A 477 6.80 15.65 11.49
CA VAL A 477 8.11 16.16 11.07
C VAL A 477 7.99 17.60 10.61
N TRP A 478 8.84 18.45 11.16
CA TRP A 478 8.99 19.85 10.80
C TRP A 478 10.34 20.06 10.14
N ILE A 479 10.36 20.87 9.08
CA ILE A 479 11.56 21.19 8.30
C ILE A 479 11.81 22.70 8.36
N CYS A 480 13.04 23.09 8.68
CA CYS A 480 13.42 24.51 8.71
C CYS A 480 13.54 25.07 7.29
N GLU A 481 12.76 26.11 6.99
CA GLU A 481 12.79 26.77 5.67
C GLU A 481 14.16 27.42 5.35
N LYS A 482 14.93 27.75 6.38
CA LYS A 482 16.20 28.47 6.21
C LYS A 482 17.41 27.55 6.05
N CYS A 483 17.52 26.48 6.82
CA CYS A 483 18.70 25.60 6.84
C CYS A 483 18.40 24.16 6.45
N GLY A 484 17.14 23.77 6.23
CA GLY A 484 16.73 22.40 5.88
C GLY A 484 16.85 21.39 7.03
N SER A 485 17.10 21.84 8.27
CA SER A 485 17.13 20.92 9.42
C SER A 485 15.76 20.30 9.63
N GLU A 486 15.74 18.99 9.87
CA GLU A 486 14.55 18.21 10.13
C GLU A 486 14.40 17.95 11.64
N HIS A 487 13.18 17.97 12.14
CA HIS A 487 12.85 17.61 13.52
C HIS A 487 11.57 16.80 13.58
N CYS A 488 11.63 15.63 14.17
CA CYS A 488 10.47 14.80 14.42
C CYS A 488 10.00 15.01 15.87
N VAL A 489 8.77 15.46 16.03
CA VAL A 489 8.15 15.70 17.35
C VAL A 489 7.58 14.42 17.91
N GLY A 490 7.88 14.11 19.16
CA GLY A 490 7.42 12.89 19.82
C GLY A 490 6.29 13.07 20.82
N SER A 491 5.91 14.33 21.17
CA SER A 491 4.82 14.61 22.11
C SER A 491 4.20 15.99 21.89
N VAL A 492 3.00 16.18 22.40
CA VAL A 492 2.32 17.48 22.42
C VAL A 492 3.10 18.48 23.29
N GLU A 493 3.66 18.02 24.42
CA GLU A 493 4.49 18.87 25.30
C GLU A 493 5.74 19.37 24.57
N GLU A 494 6.44 18.51 23.82
CA GLU A 494 7.59 18.88 23.01
C GLU A 494 7.20 19.92 21.96
N MET A 495 6.11 19.68 21.21
CA MET A 495 5.60 20.62 20.20
C MET A 495 5.32 22.00 20.80
N ILE A 496 4.61 22.04 21.92
CA ILE A 496 4.26 23.30 22.61
C ILE A 496 5.53 24.03 23.10
N SER A 497 6.52 23.30 23.61
CA SER A 497 7.76 23.89 24.10
C SER A 497 8.62 24.52 23.00
N MET A 498 8.51 24.00 21.77
CA MET A 498 9.30 24.45 20.61
C MET A 498 8.57 25.45 19.71
N LYS A 499 7.23 25.61 19.86
CA LYS A 499 6.46 26.48 18.97
C LYS A 499 6.93 27.93 19.05
N THR A 500 6.79 28.66 17.93
CA THR A 500 7.05 30.10 17.91
C THR A 500 5.95 30.84 18.70
N ASP A 501 6.26 32.04 19.20
CA ASP A 501 5.32 32.84 20.01
C ASP A 501 4.02 33.16 19.24
N ASP A 502 4.12 33.35 17.92
CA ASP A 502 3.00 33.69 17.05
C ASP A 502 2.19 32.46 16.58
N SER A 503 2.69 31.24 16.84
CA SER A 503 1.99 30.00 16.44
C SER A 503 0.81 29.70 17.35
N PRO A 504 -0.33 29.23 16.81
CA PRO A 504 -1.44 28.77 17.61
C PRO A 504 -1.11 27.52 18.41
N THR A 505 -1.86 27.27 19.47
CA THR A 505 -1.96 25.92 20.05
C THR A 505 -3.12 25.24 19.36
N PRO A 506 -2.89 24.11 18.67
CA PRO A 506 -3.95 23.47 17.92
C PRO A 506 -5.03 22.91 18.87
N PRO A 507 -6.33 22.99 18.53
CA PRO A 507 -7.41 22.44 19.35
C PRO A 507 -7.43 20.91 19.33
N GLU A 508 -6.87 20.30 18.30
CA GLU A 508 -6.67 18.86 18.11
C GLU A 508 -5.50 18.63 17.16
N LEU A 509 -4.98 17.40 17.10
CA LEU A 509 -3.76 17.09 16.33
C LEU A 509 -3.99 16.88 14.83
N HIS A 510 -5.24 16.92 14.33
CA HIS A 510 -5.51 16.76 12.90
C HIS A 510 -5.16 18.00 12.06
N ARG A 511 -5.04 17.76 10.74
CA ARG A 511 -5.02 18.83 9.75
C ARG A 511 -6.40 19.52 9.67
N PRO A 512 -6.49 20.82 9.41
CA PRO A 512 -5.38 21.74 9.15
C PRO A 512 -4.73 22.30 10.42
N TYR A 513 -5.28 22.06 11.61
CA TYR A 513 -4.92 22.77 12.85
C TYR A 513 -3.43 22.60 13.23
N VAL A 514 -2.88 21.40 13.06
CA VAL A 514 -1.46 21.15 13.36
C VAL A 514 -0.53 21.73 12.27
N ASP A 515 -1.04 21.94 11.05
CA ASP A 515 -0.26 22.53 9.95
C ASP A 515 0.11 24.00 10.22
N ASP A 516 -0.71 24.71 11.00
CA ASP A 516 -0.49 26.12 11.37
C ASP A 516 0.57 26.27 12.47
N VAL A 517 1.02 25.16 13.08
CA VAL A 517 2.03 25.20 14.15
C VAL A 517 3.42 25.29 13.55
N LYS A 518 4.07 26.44 13.74
CA LYS A 518 5.48 26.64 13.41
C LYS A 518 6.35 26.43 14.62
N LEU A 519 7.51 25.81 14.43
CA LEU A 519 8.48 25.58 15.49
C LEU A 519 9.73 26.46 15.29
N ASN A 520 10.40 26.78 16.39
CA ASN A 520 11.74 27.35 16.34
C ASN A 520 12.73 26.30 15.84
N CYS A 521 13.65 26.69 14.96
CA CYS A 521 14.65 25.78 14.46
C CYS A 521 15.54 25.25 15.60
N ASN A 522 15.76 23.94 15.64
CA ASN A 522 16.58 23.25 16.64
C ASN A 522 18.09 23.31 16.35
N ASN A 523 18.51 23.97 15.26
CA ASN A 523 19.92 24.16 14.94
C ASN A 523 20.43 25.45 15.59
N ASP A 524 21.36 25.35 16.53
CA ASP A 524 21.93 26.46 17.31
C ASP A 524 22.43 27.64 16.46
N ASN A 525 22.81 27.38 15.21
CA ASN A 525 23.31 28.39 14.28
C ASN A 525 22.21 28.96 13.35
N CYS A 526 20.96 28.64 13.58
CA CYS A 526 19.86 29.03 12.71
C CYS A 526 18.71 29.65 13.51
N SER A 527 18.25 30.81 13.11
CA SER A 527 17.06 31.50 13.64
C SER A 527 15.86 31.37 12.68
N GLY A 528 15.77 30.30 11.95
CA GLY A 528 14.67 30.03 11.02
C GLY A 528 13.47 29.42 11.72
N GLU A 529 12.31 29.49 11.06
CA GLU A 529 11.11 28.76 11.47
C GLU A 529 11.07 27.40 10.78
N MET A 530 10.46 26.42 11.44
CA MET A 530 10.24 25.10 10.88
C MET A 530 8.75 24.95 10.58
N ILE A 531 8.45 24.41 9.40
CA ILE A 531 7.10 24.14 8.91
C ILE A 531 6.89 22.62 8.85
N ARG A 532 5.71 22.16 9.22
CA ARG A 532 5.35 20.75 9.21
C ARG A 532 5.23 20.22 7.76
N GLU A 533 5.70 19.02 7.54
CA GLU A 533 5.48 18.26 6.28
C GLU A 533 3.97 18.02 6.06
N PRO A 534 3.40 18.34 4.88
CA PRO A 534 1.95 18.40 4.65
C PRO A 534 1.29 17.02 4.44
N TYR A 535 1.89 15.96 4.92
CA TYR A 535 1.41 14.60 4.77
C TYR A 535 0.69 14.08 6.01
N VAL A 536 -0.18 13.08 5.81
CA VAL A 536 -0.67 12.20 6.88
C VAL A 536 0.03 10.85 6.78
N MET A 537 0.02 10.08 7.88
CA MET A 537 0.58 8.72 7.90
C MET A 537 -0.35 7.72 7.20
N ASP A 538 0.24 6.66 6.70
CA ASP A 538 -0.47 5.44 6.32
C ASP A 538 -1.29 4.92 7.50
N CYS A 539 -2.60 4.71 7.34
CA CYS A 539 -3.48 4.20 8.41
C CYS A 539 -3.06 2.82 8.94
N TRP A 540 -2.31 2.06 8.16
CA TRP A 540 -1.69 0.82 8.64
C TRP A 540 -0.60 1.06 9.69
N PHE A 541 0.03 2.25 9.69
CA PHE A 541 0.93 2.65 10.77
C PHE A 541 0.15 2.90 12.05
N ASP A 542 -0.96 3.63 11.98
CA ASP A 542 -1.84 3.85 13.12
C ASP A 542 -2.29 2.52 13.74
N SER A 543 -2.88 1.64 12.96
CA SER A 543 -3.32 0.33 13.45
C SER A 543 -2.16 -0.56 13.93
N GLY A 544 -0.96 -0.38 13.37
CA GLY A 544 0.29 -1.03 13.82
C GLY A 544 0.76 -0.57 15.21
N CYS A 545 0.33 0.61 15.66
CA CYS A 545 0.61 1.14 16.99
C CYS A 545 -0.33 0.59 18.09
N ALA A 546 -1.37 -0.16 17.74
CA ALA A 546 -2.45 -0.53 18.65
C ALA A 546 -1.98 -1.24 19.94
N SER A 547 -0.88 -2.01 19.89
CA SER A 547 -0.38 -2.73 21.06
C SER A 547 -0.02 -1.83 22.23
N PHE A 548 0.43 -0.59 21.98
CA PHE A 548 0.85 0.39 22.99
C PHE A 548 0.00 1.65 22.99
N ALA A 549 -0.44 2.12 21.82
CA ALA A 549 -1.21 3.37 21.71
C ALA A 549 -2.60 3.26 22.36
N GLN A 550 -3.19 2.06 22.43
CA GLN A 550 -4.43 1.83 23.19
C GLN A 550 -4.31 2.18 24.69
N TRP A 551 -3.11 2.29 25.22
CA TRP A 551 -2.80 2.63 26.60
C TRP A 551 -2.28 4.06 26.77
N HIS A 552 -2.16 4.84 25.69
CA HIS A 552 -1.48 6.13 25.66
C HIS A 552 -0.01 6.02 26.14
N TYR A 553 0.63 4.89 25.88
CA TYR A 553 2.05 4.70 26.19
C TYR A 553 2.94 5.57 25.29
N PRO A 554 4.02 6.20 25.80
CA PRO A 554 4.58 6.08 27.14
C PRO A 554 4.06 7.13 28.15
N PHE A 555 3.09 7.94 27.79
CA PHE A 555 2.63 9.10 28.58
C PHE A 555 1.76 8.69 29.76
N GLU A 556 0.95 7.65 29.55
CA GLU A 556 0.07 7.08 30.56
C GLU A 556 0.20 5.54 30.59
N ASN A 557 -0.33 4.91 31.63
CA ASN A 557 -0.50 3.46 31.77
C ASN A 557 0.78 2.62 31.49
N LYS A 558 1.95 3.18 31.76
CA LYS A 558 3.24 2.56 31.45
C LYS A 558 3.39 1.18 32.10
N GLU A 559 3.11 1.05 33.40
CA GLU A 559 3.20 -0.20 34.13
C GLU A 559 2.22 -1.26 33.57
N LYS A 560 1.01 -0.82 33.19
CA LYS A 560 0.01 -1.70 32.57
C LYS A 560 0.51 -2.23 31.23
N PHE A 561 1.05 -1.37 30.36
CA PHE A 561 1.63 -1.79 29.09
C PHE A 561 2.79 -2.76 29.29
N GLU A 562 3.75 -2.44 30.14
CA GLU A 562 4.92 -3.28 30.42
C GLU A 562 4.53 -4.66 30.99
N GLY A 563 3.41 -4.74 31.70
CA GLY A 563 2.86 -6.00 32.24
C GLY A 563 2.13 -6.89 31.23
N VAL A 564 1.69 -6.33 30.09
CA VAL A 564 0.88 -7.05 29.08
C VAL A 564 1.54 -7.18 27.70
N PHE A 565 2.66 -6.53 27.49
CA PHE A 565 3.38 -6.56 26.20
C PHE A 565 4.55 -7.57 26.22
N PRO A 566 4.74 -8.39 25.19
CA PRO A 566 3.87 -8.56 24.00
C PRO A 566 2.56 -9.28 24.33
N VAL A 567 1.48 -8.94 23.59
CA VAL A 567 0.15 -9.52 23.82
C VAL A 567 0.14 -11.03 23.54
N ASP A 568 -0.71 -11.78 24.26
CA ASP A 568 -0.71 -13.25 24.17
C ASP A 568 -1.39 -13.74 22.89
N TYR A 569 -2.39 -13.01 22.36
CA TYR A 569 -3.25 -13.52 21.30
C TYR A 569 -3.84 -12.42 20.41
N ILE A 570 -3.78 -12.67 19.11
CA ILE A 570 -4.53 -11.93 18.07
C ILE A 570 -5.19 -12.91 17.10
N CYS A 571 -6.27 -12.46 16.43
CA CYS A 571 -6.99 -13.27 15.45
C CYS A 571 -7.63 -12.41 14.37
N GLU A 572 -7.24 -12.61 13.12
CA GLU A 572 -7.87 -12.01 11.94
C GLU A 572 -7.73 -12.92 10.71
N ALA A 573 -8.23 -12.49 9.55
CA ALA A 573 -8.14 -13.26 8.33
C ALA A 573 -6.72 -13.26 7.73
N VAL A 574 -6.43 -14.24 6.88
CA VAL A 574 -5.09 -14.50 6.31
C VAL A 574 -4.55 -13.37 5.44
N ASP A 575 -5.40 -12.52 4.88
CA ASP A 575 -4.99 -11.33 4.15
C ASP A 575 -4.25 -10.32 5.04
N GLN A 576 -4.45 -10.36 6.36
CA GLN A 576 -3.75 -9.50 7.32
C GLN A 576 -2.26 -9.78 7.45
N THR A 577 -1.73 -10.83 6.82
CA THR A 577 -0.29 -10.99 6.58
C THR A 577 0.30 -9.91 5.66
N ARG A 578 -0.56 -9.18 4.94
CA ARG A 578 -0.27 -7.99 4.10
C ARG A 578 -1.05 -6.78 4.60
N GLY A 579 -1.27 -6.69 5.90
CA GLY A 579 -2.00 -5.65 6.58
C GLY A 579 -1.60 -5.64 8.05
N TRP A 580 -2.55 -5.81 8.96
CA TRP A 580 -2.39 -5.59 10.39
C TRP A 580 -1.35 -6.51 11.08
N PHE A 581 -1.26 -7.78 10.72
CA PHE A 581 -0.22 -8.67 11.28
C PHE A 581 1.18 -8.16 10.97
N TYR A 582 1.39 -7.68 9.72
CA TYR A 582 2.66 -7.10 9.31
C TYR A 582 2.92 -5.76 10.00
N SER A 583 1.97 -4.83 10.01
CA SER A 583 2.18 -3.49 10.58
C SER A 583 2.44 -3.55 12.09
N LEU A 584 1.74 -4.39 12.85
CA LEU A 584 2.03 -4.65 14.27
C LEU A 584 3.48 -5.13 14.47
N LEU A 585 3.90 -6.12 13.68
CA LEU A 585 5.25 -6.70 13.81
C LEU A 585 6.33 -5.69 13.39
N ALA A 586 6.07 -4.91 12.33
CA ALA A 586 7.00 -3.89 11.82
C ALA A 586 7.22 -2.76 12.85
N VAL A 587 6.13 -2.19 13.38
CA VAL A 587 6.21 -1.13 14.39
C VAL A 587 6.85 -1.65 15.67
N SER A 588 6.45 -2.83 16.15
CA SER A 588 7.02 -3.40 17.37
C SER A 588 8.52 -3.71 17.23
N THR A 589 8.94 -4.28 16.07
CA THR A 589 10.36 -4.55 15.81
C THR A 589 11.19 -3.26 15.80
N THR A 590 10.70 -2.22 15.15
CA THR A 590 11.45 -0.95 14.99
C THR A 590 11.51 -0.13 16.29
N VAL A 591 10.42 -0.15 17.09
CA VAL A 591 10.32 0.64 18.33
C VAL A 591 10.90 -0.09 19.52
N PHE A 592 10.49 -1.33 19.75
CA PHE A 592 10.77 -2.10 20.98
C PHE A 592 11.80 -3.23 20.80
N ASP A 593 12.19 -3.54 19.54
CA ASP A 593 13.01 -4.71 19.22
C ASP A 593 12.42 -6.02 19.80
N ASN A 594 11.09 -6.19 19.67
CA ASN A 594 10.34 -7.32 20.22
C ASN A 594 9.16 -7.68 19.30
N VAL A 595 8.56 -8.86 19.53
CA VAL A 595 7.29 -9.23 18.90
C VAL A 595 6.14 -8.37 19.43
N ALA A 596 5.13 -8.09 18.62
CA ALA A 596 3.91 -7.43 19.11
C ALA A 596 2.97 -8.42 19.80
N TYR A 597 2.96 -9.67 19.34
CA TYR A 597 2.06 -10.73 19.76
C TYR A 597 2.77 -12.07 19.79
N LYS A 598 2.39 -12.93 20.75
CA LYS A 598 2.98 -14.26 20.93
C LYS A 598 2.29 -15.32 20.07
N ARG A 599 0.97 -15.19 19.86
CA ARG A 599 0.13 -16.15 19.11
C ARG A 599 -0.77 -15.44 18.13
N CYS A 600 -0.83 -15.99 16.92
CA CYS A 600 -1.69 -15.50 15.86
C CYS A 600 -2.56 -16.61 15.28
N LEU A 601 -3.87 -16.51 15.46
CA LEU A 601 -4.83 -17.36 14.74
C LEU A 601 -5.23 -16.67 13.44
N SER A 602 -4.78 -17.24 12.31
CA SER A 602 -5.03 -16.71 10.98
C SER A 602 -6.17 -17.48 10.32
N LEU A 603 -7.29 -16.82 10.08
CA LEU A 603 -8.51 -17.41 9.54
C LEU A 603 -8.49 -17.42 8.00
N GLY A 604 -9.11 -18.43 7.39
CA GLY A 604 -9.37 -18.47 5.96
C GLY A 604 -10.40 -17.42 5.53
N HIS A 605 -10.42 -17.11 4.21
CA HIS A 605 -11.46 -16.26 3.65
C HIS A 605 -12.81 -16.99 3.63
N ILE A 606 -13.88 -16.24 3.85
CA ILE A 606 -15.23 -16.73 3.57
C ILE A 606 -15.48 -16.55 2.07
N LEU A 607 -15.88 -17.66 1.46
CA LEU A 607 -16.14 -17.74 0.04
C LEU A 607 -17.65 -17.84 -0.19
N ASP A 608 -18.11 -17.36 -1.34
CA ASP A 608 -19.47 -17.61 -1.82
C ASP A 608 -19.62 -19.06 -2.33
N LYS A 609 -20.84 -19.42 -2.76
CA LYS A 609 -21.13 -20.75 -3.30
C LYS A 609 -20.30 -21.17 -4.53
N ASP A 610 -19.72 -20.19 -5.21
CA ASP A 610 -18.89 -20.38 -6.41
C ASP A 610 -17.37 -20.37 -6.07
N GLY A 611 -17.01 -20.37 -4.77
CA GLY A 611 -15.64 -20.35 -4.28
C GLY A 611 -14.95 -18.98 -4.39
N LYS A 612 -15.70 -17.89 -4.63
CA LYS A 612 -15.14 -16.54 -4.76
C LYS A 612 -15.19 -15.81 -3.43
N LYS A 613 -14.13 -15.03 -3.13
CA LYS A 613 -14.10 -14.17 -1.94
C LYS A 613 -15.31 -13.23 -1.93
N MET A 614 -16.02 -13.19 -0.80
CA MET A 614 -17.12 -12.25 -0.60
C MET A 614 -16.61 -10.81 -0.52
N SER A 615 -17.25 -9.89 -1.24
CA SER A 615 -16.97 -8.46 -1.16
C SER A 615 -18.22 -7.63 -1.47
N LYS A 616 -18.33 -6.44 -0.86
CA LYS A 616 -19.44 -5.51 -1.10
C LYS A 616 -19.55 -5.10 -2.57
N SER A 617 -18.41 -4.89 -3.23
CA SER A 617 -18.33 -4.49 -4.64
C SER A 617 -18.87 -5.58 -5.60
N ARG A 618 -18.80 -6.86 -5.20
CA ARG A 618 -19.33 -7.98 -5.99
C ARG A 618 -20.80 -8.29 -5.69
N GLY A 619 -21.37 -7.70 -4.64
CA GLY A 619 -22.76 -7.97 -4.24
C GLY A 619 -23.04 -9.39 -3.74
N ASN A 620 -22.00 -10.17 -3.41
CA ASN A 620 -22.10 -11.56 -2.95
C ASN A 620 -21.95 -11.70 -1.43
N VAL A 621 -22.10 -10.61 -0.68
CA VAL A 621 -22.00 -10.60 0.79
C VAL A 621 -23.32 -11.06 1.40
N VAL A 622 -23.23 -12.00 2.34
CA VAL A 622 -24.37 -12.47 3.14
C VAL A 622 -24.57 -11.52 4.32
N ASN A 623 -25.85 -11.12 4.54
CA ASN A 623 -26.20 -10.32 5.69
C ASN A 623 -26.22 -11.19 6.97
N PRO A 624 -25.46 -10.86 8.02
CA PRO A 624 -25.41 -11.63 9.26
C PRO A 624 -26.78 -11.82 9.92
N TRP A 625 -27.65 -10.80 9.85
CA TRP A 625 -28.98 -10.82 10.48
C TRP A 625 -29.91 -11.89 9.91
N ASP A 626 -29.74 -12.24 8.62
CA ASP A 626 -30.53 -13.33 8.00
C ASP A 626 -30.20 -14.67 8.65
N HIS A 627 -28.97 -14.85 9.15
CA HIS A 627 -28.53 -16.06 9.84
C HIS A 627 -28.86 -16.04 11.34
N PHE A 628 -28.74 -14.90 12.01
CA PHE A 628 -29.08 -14.78 13.43
C PHE A 628 -30.56 -15.05 13.72
N ASN A 629 -31.42 -14.80 12.73
CA ASN A 629 -32.85 -15.00 12.83
C ASN A 629 -33.33 -16.36 12.29
N LEU A 630 -32.41 -17.18 11.76
CA LEU A 630 -32.71 -18.53 11.31
C LEU A 630 -32.54 -19.53 12.46
N SER A 631 -33.56 -20.38 12.67
CA SER A 631 -33.37 -21.54 13.54
C SER A 631 -32.31 -22.49 12.96
N LEU A 632 -31.32 -22.89 13.77
CA LEU A 632 -30.29 -23.87 13.39
C LEU A 632 -30.81 -25.19 12.82
N ILE A 633 -32.08 -25.53 13.08
CA ILE A 633 -32.75 -26.70 12.50
C ILE A 633 -32.84 -26.62 10.96
N HIS A 634 -32.79 -25.43 10.37
CA HIS A 634 -32.87 -25.23 8.92
C HIS A 634 -31.49 -25.18 8.23
N ILE A 635 -30.42 -25.22 9.00
CA ILE A 635 -29.03 -25.27 8.51
C ILE A 635 -28.50 -26.69 8.63
#